data_c22e3d81598fc09034b2a01efdd3a211
#
_entry.id   c22e3d81598fc09034b2a01efdd3a211
#
_cell.length_a   1.000
_cell.length_b   1.000
_cell.length_c   1.000
_cell.angle_alpha   90.00
_cell.angle_beta   90.00
_cell.angle_gamma   90.00
#
_symmetry.space_group_name_H-M   'P 1'
#
loop_
_entity.id
_entity.type
_entity.pdbx_description
1 polymer ?
#
loop_
_entity_poly.entity_id
_entity_poly.type
_entity_poly.pdbx_seq_one_letter_code
_entity_poly.pdbx_strand_id
1 'polypeptide(L)'
;MSSLALVVLLLILGSLMLAGLNQQLAALTRIVSTEHQAIQHQAIAQSALEWGRMLSWPTQTEPTCRQHPQQPWRVCLRILEGRALLIASSGSVTMWRLGEVKNDGVSFSPQGWSDFCPLKETALCQQP
;
A
#
# COMPACT_ATOMS: atom_id res chain seq x y z
N MET A 1 33.78 51.96 -9.37
CA MET A 1 32.51 51.79 -10.12
C MET A 1 32.33 50.34 -10.57
N SER A 2 33.33 49.72 -11.24
CA SER A 2 33.20 48.34 -11.71
C SER A 2 33.12 47.31 -10.56
N SER A 3 33.74 47.58 -9.38
CA SER A 3 33.65 46.70 -8.23
C SER A 3 32.28 46.67 -7.59
N LEU A 4 31.54 47.78 -7.64
CA LEU A 4 30.13 47.83 -7.15
C LEU A 4 29.22 47.00 -8.05
N ALA A 5 29.39 47.09 -9.36
CA ALA A 5 28.64 46.30 -10.31
C ALA A 5 28.91 44.79 -10.14
N LEU A 6 30.17 44.43 -9.88
CA LEU A 6 30.58 43.04 -9.61
C LEU A 6 29.90 42.48 -8.36
N VAL A 7 29.89 43.26 -7.25
CA VAL A 7 29.26 42.85 -6.01
C VAL A 7 27.74 42.64 -6.17
N VAL A 8 27.08 43.57 -6.89
CA VAL A 8 25.64 43.44 -7.16
C VAL A 8 25.36 42.18 -8.00
N LEU A 9 26.20 41.91 -9.00
CA LEU A 9 26.07 40.74 -9.85
C LEU A 9 26.20 39.44 -9.03
N LEU A 10 27.20 39.38 -8.15
CA LEU A 10 27.40 38.21 -7.25
C LEU A 10 26.22 38.00 -6.30
N LEU A 11 25.66 39.09 -5.77
CA LEU A 11 24.48 38.99 -4.90
C LEU A 11 23.26 38.45 -5.67
N ILE A 12 23.04 38.88 -6.90
CA ILE A 12 21.94 38.38 -7.74
C ILE A 12 22.13 36.90 -8.03
N LEU A 13 23.34 36.49 -8.43
CA LEU A 13 23.64 35.08 -8.72
C LEU A 13 23.47 34.19 -7.48
N GLY A 14 23.95 34.65 -6.33
CA GLY A 14 23.80 33.93 -5.06
C GLY A 14 22.32 33.75 -4.68
N SER A 15 21.51 34.79 -4.86
CA SER A 15 20.06 34.73 -4.58
C SER A 15 19.34 33.75 -5.50
N LEU A 16 19.70 33.72 -6.77
CA LEU A 16 19.13 32.77 -7.74
C LEU A 16 19.47 31.33 -7.42
N MET A 17 20.74 31.07 -7.02
CA MET A 17 21.16 29.74 -6.61
C MET A 17 20.44 29.27 -5.35
N LEU A 18 20.27 30.15 -4.36
CA LEU A 18 19.55 29.84 -3.13
C LEU A 18 18.09 29.51 -3.41
N ALA A 19 17.43 30.27 -4.26
CA ALA A 19 16.05 30.00 -4.68
C ALA A 19 15.92 28.64 -5.38
N GLY A 20 16.88 28.29 -6.25
CA GLY A 20 16.93 27.01 -6.92
C GLY A 20 17.08 25.83 -5.94
N LEU A 21 17.96 25.97 -4.96
CA LEU A 21 18.15 24.95 -3.92
C LEU A 21 16.89 24.77 -3.07
N ASN A 22 16.22 25.84 -2.69
CA ASN A 22 14.99 25.79 -1.93
C ASN A 22 13.87 25.05 -2.69
N GLN A 23 13.76 25.28 -3.99
CA GLN A 23 12.79 24.57 -4.84
C GLN A 23 13.09 23.08 -4.92
N GLN A 24 14.35 22.70 -5.08
CA GLN A 24 14.76 21.30 -5.12
C GLN A 24 14.50 20.61 -3.77
N LEU A 25 14.78 21.29 -2.67
CA LEU A 25 14.54 20.76 -1.33
C LEU A 25 13.03 20.53 -1.09
N ALA A 26 12.18 21.46 -1.50
CA ALA A 26 10.73 21.33 -1.37
C ALA A 26 10.21 20.15 -2.20
N ALA A 27 10.71 19.97 -3.43
CA ALA A 27 10.34 18.84 -4.28
C ALA A 27 10.78 17.50 -3.67
N LEU A 28 11.99 17.43 -3.13
CA LEU A 28 12.53 16.25 -2.48
C LEU A 28 11.71 15.87 -1.24
N THR A 29 11.37 16.85 -0.40
CA THR A 29 10.53 16.64 0.78
C THR A 29 9.16 16.08 0.40
N ARG A 30 8.57 16.56 -0.68
CA ARG A 30 7.29 16.10 -1.17
C ARG A 30 7.37 14.63 -1.63
N ILE A 31 8.43 14.26 -2.35
CA ILE A 31 8.66 12.88 -2.82
C ILE A 31 8.82 11.94 -1.62
N VAL A 32 9.64 12.31 -0.64
CA VAL A 32 9.89 11.51 0.56
C VAL A 32 8.60 11.30 1.35
N SER A 33 7.77 12.35 1.51
CA SER A 33 6.49 12.26 2.21
C SER A 33 5.53 11.29 1.50
N THR A 34 5.46 11.32 0.17
CA THR A 34 4.61 10.42 -0.62
C THR A 34 5.08 8.97 -0.50
N GLU A 35 6.38 8.73 -0.59
CA GLU A 35 6.95 7.39 -0.43
C GLU A 35 6.70 6.85 0.98
N HIS A 36 6.83 7.68 2.00
CA HIS A 36 6.58 7.29 3.38
C HIS A 36 5.13 6.84 3.58
N GLN A 37 4.15 7.55 3.02
CA GLN A 37 2.75 7.17 3.07
C GLN A 37 2.51 5.85 2.34
N ALA A 38 3.12 5.64 1.18
CA ALA A 38 2.99 4.40 0.42
C ALA A 38 3.54 3.20 1.21
N ILE A 39 4.68 3.37 1.87
CA ILE A 39 5.29 2.33 2.71
C ILE A 39 4.39 2.02 3.91
N GLN A 40 3.81 3.03 4.54
CA GLN A 40 2.88 2.84 5.66
C GLN A 40 1.64 2.05 5.22
N HIS A 41 1.03 2.40 4.10
CA HIS A 41 -0.14 1.69 3.58
C HIS A 41 0.20 0.25 3.22
N GLN A 42 1.37 0.01 2.65
CA GLN A 42 1.85 -1.33 2.35
C GLN A 42 2.04 -2.15 3.62
N ALA A 43 2.66 -1.58 4.64
CA ALA A 43 2.86 -2.25 5.93
C ALA A 43 1.52 -2.59 6.61
N ILE A 44 0.54 -1.68 6.55
CA ILE A 44 -0.80 -1.90 7.09
C ILE A 44 -1.49 -3.04 6.33
N ALA A 45 -1.43 -3.03 5.01
CA ALA A 45 -2.04 -4.07 4.19
C ALA A 45 -1.42 -5.45 4.45
N GLN A 46 -0.09 -5.52 4.58
CA GLN A 46 0.61 -6.76 4.94
C GLN A 46 0.21 -7.25 6.33
N SER A 47 0.16 -6.35 7.30
CA SER A 47 -0.23 -6.70 8.67
C SER A 47 -1.67 -7.20 8.73
N ALA A 48 -2.57 -6.56 8.00
CA ALA A 48 -3.96 -6.98 7.88
C ALA A 48 -4.06 -8.37 7.24
N LEU A 49 -3.27 -8.62 6.20
CA LEU A 49 -3.24 -9.89 5.49
C LEU A 49 -2.75 -11.03 6.42
N GLU A 50 -1.71 -10.79 7.20
CA GLU A 50 -1.20 -11.76 8.17
C GLU A 50 -2.20 -12.02 9.30
N TRP A 51 -2.85 -10.97 9.79
CA TRP A 51 -3.92 -11.13 10.77
C TRP A 51 -5.07 -11.96 10.20
N GLY A 52 -5.51 -11.66 8.97
CA GLY A 52 -6.58 -12.38 8.32
C GLY A 52 -6.26 -13.85 8.08
N ARG A 53 -5.00 -14.17 7.80
CA ARG A 53 -4.53 -15.55 7.63
C ARG A 53 -4.72 -16.40 8.87
N MET A 54 -4.64 -15.79 10.05
CA MET A 54 -4.75 -16.50 11.34
C MET A 54 -6.19 -16.65 11.81
N LEU A 55 -7.14 -15.99 11.17
CA LEU A 55 -8.55 -16.07 11.55
C LEU A 55 -9.20 -17.37 11.05
N SER A 56 -10.23 -17.80 11.77
CA SER A 56 -11.09 -18.89 11.30
C SER A 56 -12.15 -18.32 10.37
N TRP A 57 -12.18 -18.81 9.14
CA TRP A 57 -13.09 -18.31 8.12
C TRP A 57 -14.18 -19.34 7.82
N PRO A 58 -15.45 -18.89 7.64
CA PRO A 58 -16.50 -19.78 7.16
C PRO A 58 -16.28 -20.15 5.70
N THR A 59 -16.64 -21.37 5.34
CA THR A 59 -16.48 -21.88 3.96
C THR A 59 -17.73 -21.63 3.11
N GLN A 60 -18.28 -20.42 3.18
CA GLN A 60 -19.44 -20.03 2.39
C GLN A 60 -19.02 -19.34 1.10
N THR A 61 -19.88 -19.41 0.09
CA THR A 61 -19.60 -18.84 -1.22
C THR A 61 -19.65 -17.32 -1.27
N GLU A 62 -20.40 -16.71 -0.33
CA GLU A 62 -20.50 -15.25 -0.26
C GLU A 62 -19.25 -14.64 0.34
N PRO A 63 -18.82 -13.47 -0.15
CA PRO A 63 -17.66 -12.79 0.43
C PRO A 63 -17.92 -12.44 1.90
N THR A 64 -16.92 -12.71 2.75
CA THR A 64 -16.98 -12.42 4.18
C THR A 64 -15.86 -11.45 4.52
N CYS A 65 -16.19 -10.36 5.21
CA CYS A 65 -15.22 -9.37 5.66
C CYS A 65 -15.17 -9.32 7.18
N ARG A 66 -13.98 -9.05 7.70
CA ARG A 66 -13.75 -8.86 9.14
C ARG A 66 -12.92 -7.62 9.38
N GLN A 67 -13.26 -6.90 10.44
CA GLN A 67 -12.58 -5.69 10.89
C GLN A 67 -11.87 -5.98 12.19
N HIS A 68 -10.59 -5.58 12.28
CA HIS A 68 -9.84 -5.68 13.53
C HIS A 68 -10.44 -4.73 14.58
N PRO A 69 -10.61 -5.18 15.84
CA PRO A 69 -11.26 -4.33 16.85
C PRO A 69 -10.41 -3.14 17.31
N GLN A 70 -9.09 -3.18 17.15
CA GLN A 70 -8.17 -2.15 17.65
C GLN A 70 -7.34 -1.48 16.57
N GLN A 71 -7.28 -2.05 15.37
CA GLN A 71 -6.47 -1.55 14.27
C GLN A 71 -7.36 -1.23 13.07
N PRO A 72 -6.93 -0.33 12.16
CA PRO A 72 -7.71 -0.02 10.97
C PRO A 72 -7.56 -1.09 9.87
N TRP A 73 -7.54 -2.36 10.26
CA TRP A 73 -7.34 -3.48 9.35
C TRP A 73 -8.68 -4.10 8.99
N ARG A 74 -8.96 -4.13 7.71
CA ARG A 74 -10.13 -4.82 7.18
C ARG A 74 -9.67 -5.84 6.15
N VAL A 75 -10.08 -7.09 6.35
CA VAL A 75 -9.76 -8.17 5.43
C VAL A 75 -11.05 -8.82 4.96
N CYS A 76 -11.07 -9.23 3.71
CA CYS A 76 -12.19 -9.91 3.11
C CYS A 76 -11.73 -11.23 2.49
N LEU A 77 -12.54 -12.25 2.64
CA LEU A 77 -12.31 -13.56 2.03
C LEU A 77 -13.35 -13.81 0.95
N ARG A 78 -12.86 -14.22 -0.20
CA ARG A 78 -13.70 -14.65 -1.32
C ARG A 78 -13.35 -16.09 -1.67
N ILE A 79 -14.36 -16.94 -1.79
CA ILE A 79 -14.18 -18.36 -2.13
C ILE A 79 -14.62 -18.58 -3.56
N LEU A 80 -13.74 -19.15 -4.37
CA LEU A 80 -13.93 -19.37 -5.80
C LEU A 80 -13.47 -20.79 -6.16
N GLU A 81 -14.43 -21.65 -6.49
CA GLU A 81 -14.15 -23.00 -7.02
C GLU A 81 -13.11 -23.81 -6.21
N GLY A 82 -13.31 -23.85 -4.88
CA GLY A 82 -12.40 -24.57 -3.99
C GLY A 82 -11.13 -23.83 -3.61
N ARG A 83 -10.92 -22.64 -4.15
CA ARG A 83 -9.82 -21.75 -3.75
C ARG A 83 -10.35 -20.60 -2.91
N ALA A 84 -9.49 -20.05 -2.10
CA ALA A 84 -9.80 -18.89 -1.28
C ALA A 84 -8.87 -17.74 -1.67
N LEU A 85 -9.42 -16.54 -1.68
CA LEU A 85 -8.66 -15.32 -1.91
C LEU A 85 -8.89 -14.38 -0.74
N LEU A 86 -7.81 -14.10 -0.01
CA LEU A 86 -7.82 -13.13 1.08
C LEU A 86 -7.38 -11.78 0.53
N ILE A 87 -8.15 -10.74 0.82
CA ILE A 87 -7.94 -9.39 0.28
C ILE A 87 -7.79 -8.42 1.44
N ALA A 88 -6.67 -7.69 1.48
CA ALA A 88 -6.42 -6.64 2.46
C ALA A 88 -6.08 -5.35 1.74
N SER A 89 -6.67 -4.23 2.16
CA SER A 89 -6.45 -2.92 1.55
C SER A 89 -6.14 -1.87 2.60
N SER A 90 -5.28 -0.94 2.24
CA SER A 90 -5.02 0.29 3.00
C SER A 90 -4.71 1.41 2.01
N GLY A 91 -5.55 2.46 2.00
CA GLY A 91 -5.42 3.53 1.02
C GLY A 91 -5.54 2.98 -0.41
N SER A 92 -4.57 3.27 -1.24
CA SER A 92 -4.51 2.78 -2.62
C SER A 92 -3.81 1.43 -2.76
N VAL A 93 -3.28 0.88 -1.67
CA VAL A 93 -2.54 -0.39 -1.67
C VAL A 93 -3.48 -1.53 -1.35
N THR A 94 -3.49 -2.55 -2.20
CA THR A 94 -4.23 -3.79 -1.97
C THR A 94 -3.28 -4.96 -2.11
N MET A 95 -3.39 -5.92 -1.21
CA MET A 95 -2.60 -7.14 -1.25
C MET A 95 -3.51 -8.34 -1.13
N TRP A 96 -3.08 -9.43 -1.72
CA TRP A 96 -3.85 -10.68 -1.82
C TRP A 96 -3.04 -11.86 -1.33
N ARG A 97 -3.74 -12.86 -0.83
CA ARG A 97 -3.15 -14.16 -0.51
C ARG A 97 -4.09 -15.26 -0.99
N LEU A 98 -3.54 -16.17 -1.75
CA LEU A 98 -4.27 -17.34 -2.21
C LEU A 98 -4.22 -18.45 -1.15
N GLY A 99 -5.31 -19.19 -1.07
CA GLY A 99 -5.43 -20.34 -0.22
C GLY A 99 -6.34 -21.39 -0.84
N GLU A 100 -6.54 -22.47 -0.11
CA GLU A 100 -7.39 -23.59 -0.51
C GLU A 100 -8.46 -23.83 0.55
N VAL A 101 -9.64 -24.19 0.08
CA VAL A 101 -10.73 -24.61 0.98
C VAL A 101 -10.55 -26.08 1.29
N LYS A 102 -10.45 -26.41 2.58
CA LYS A 102 -10.34 -27.77 3.09
C LYS A 102 -11.58 -28.11 3.93
N ASN A 103 -11.74 -29.38 4.28
CA ASN A 103 -12.93 -29.85 5.02
C ASN A 103 -13.11 -29.14 6.37
N ASP A 104 -12.05 -28.70 7.01
CA ASP A 104 -12.04 -28.08 8.31
C ASP A 104 -11.78 -26.56 8.27
N GLY A 105 -11.82 -25.95 7.09
CA GLY A 105 -11.67 -24.51 6.93
C GLY A 105 -10.84 -24.11 5.71
N VAL A 106 -10.16 -22.96 5.81
CA VAL A 106 -9.35 -22.40 4.75
C VAL A 106 -7.88 -22.44 5.15
N SER A 107 -7.04 -22.96 4.27
CA SER A 107 -5.59 -23.02 4.45
C SER A 107 -4.91 -22.11 3.45
N PHE A 108 -4.07 -21.20 3.95
CA PHE A 108 -3.35 -20.24 3.11
C PHE A 108 -1.92 -20.71 2.85
N SER A 109 -1.49 -20.57 1.60
CA SER A 109 -0.11 -20.87 1.23
C SER A 109 0.83 -19.81 1.83
N PRO A 110 1.96 -20.19 2.44
CA PRO A 110 2.91 -19.23 2.98
C PRO A 110 3.55 -18.34 1.92
N GLN A 111 3.56 -18.78 0.67
CA GLN A 111 4.10 -18.05 -0.47
C GLN A 111 3.02 -17.55 -1.42
N GLY A 112 1.76 -17.61 -1.01
CA GLY A 112 0.62 -17.26 -1.85
C GLY A 112 0.25 -15.78 -1.88
N TRP A 113 1.03 -14.91 -1.23
CA TRP A 113 0.75 -13.49 -1.22
C TRP A 113 1.20 -12.83 -2.53
N SER A 114 0.51 -11.78 -2.93
CA SER A 114 0.87 -10.98 -4.09
C SER A 114 0.41 -9.53 -3.91
N ASP A 115 1.08 -8.62 -4.59
CA ASP A 115 0.72 -7.20 -4.65
C ASP A 115 -0.02 -6.85 -5.95
N PHE A 116 -0.36 -7.85 -6.73
CA PHE A 116 -1.18 -7.72 -7.94
C PHE A 116 -2.31 -8.74 -7.89
N CYS A 117 -3.39 -8.46 -8.63
CA CYS A 117 -4.55 -9.35 -8.67
C CYS A 117 -4.16 -10.71 -9.29
N PRO A 118 -4.26 -11.82 -8.52
CA PRO A 118 -3.88 -13.14 -9.05
C PRO A 118 -4.94 -13.79 -9.93
N LEU A 119 -6.11 -13.16 -10.08
CA LEU A 119 -7.23 -13.69 -10.85
C LEU A 119 -7.32 -13.03 -12.23
N LYS A 120 -7.89 -13.73 -13.18
CA LYS A 120 -8.15 -13.16 -14.51
C LYS A 120 -9.24 -12.10 -14.47
N GLU A 121 -10.27 -12.28 -13.62
CA GLU A 121 -11.33 -11.32 -13.42
C GLU A 121 -10.96 -10.36 -12.30
N THR A 122 -10.52 -9.16 -12.67
CA THR A 122 -10.05 -8.14 -11.71
C THR A 122 -11.13 -7.66 -10.76
N ALA A 123 -12.40 -7.73 -11.16
CA ALA A 123 -13.52 -7.35 -10.30
C ALA A 123 -13.62 -8.23 -9.04
N LEU A 124 -13.20 -9.48 -9.12
CA LEU A 124 -13.19 -10.40 -7.98
C LEU A 124 -12.07 -10.13 -6.98
N CYS A 125 -11.07 -9.33 -7.37
CA CYS A 125 -9.97 -8.95 -6.50
C CYS A 125 -10.29 -7.74 -5.62
N GLN A 126 -11.41 -7.09 -5.83
CA GLN A 126 -11.82 -5.92 -5.04
C GLN A 126 -12.56 -6.35 -3.79
N GLN A 127 -12.40 -5.59 -2.72
CA GLN A 127 -13.18 -5.80 -1.52
C GLN A 127 -14.64 -5.45 -1.79
N PRO A 128 -15.58 -6.28 -1.34
CA PRO A 128 -17.00 -6.00 -1.49
C PRO A 128 -17.48 -4.79 -0.69
#